data_2b0b62e8e7d0f6e103a816dc83a63e32
#
_entry.id   2b0b62e8e7d0f6e103a816dc83a63e32
#
_cell.length_a   1.000
_cell.length_b   1.000
_cell.length_c   1.000
_cell.angle_alpha   90.00
_cell.angle_beta   90.00
_cell.angle_gamma   90.00
#
_symmetry.space_group_name_H-M   'P 1'
#
loop_
_entity.id
_entity.type
_entity.pdbx_description
1 polymer ?
#
loop_
_entity_poly.entity_id
_entity_poly.type
_entity_poly.pdbx_seq_one_letter_code
_entity_poly.pdbx_strand_id
1 'polypeptide(L)' 'MNTICYSVPNISCNHCVMHIQKALQPLEGVKKVDVDLAGKSVTVEFDSPATELQLRAVLAEIGYPAA' A
#
# COMPACT_ATOMS: atom_id res chain seq x y z
N MET A 1 -5.83 -6.93 14.40
CA MET A 1 -5.73 -6.06 13.21
C MET A 1 -4.54 -5.16 13.32
N ASN A 2 -3.78 -5.01 12.24
CA ASN A 2 -2.59 -4.19 12.23
C ASN A 2 -2.76 -3.03 11.25
N THR A 3 -2.19 -1.90 11.59
CA THR A 3 -2.19 -0.73 10.71
C THR A 3 -0.77 -0.27 10.51
N ILE A 4 -0.38 -0.08 9.25
CA ILE A 4 0.96 0.39 8.92
C ILE A 4 0.88 1.49 7.88
N CYS A 5 1.80 2.45 8.00
CA CYS A 5 1.88 3.57 7.08
C CYS A 5 3.25 3.56 6.41
N TYR A 6 3.24 3.58 5.08
CA TYR A 6 4.47 3.64 4.30
C TYR A 6 4.60 4.99 3.63
N SER A 7 5.82 5.49 3.55
CA SER A 7 6.12 6.65 2.74
C SER A 7 6.48 6.19 1.33
N VAL A 8 5.73 6.67 0.33
CA VAL A 8 5.93 6.27 -1.06
C VAL A 8 6.10 7.53 -1.90
N PRO A 9 7.33 8.03 -2.03
CA PRO A 9 7.56 9.30 -2.72
C PRO A 9 7.26 9.28 -4.21
N ASN A 10 7.11 8.10 -4.80
CA ASN A 10 6.79 7.97 -6.22
C ASN A 10 5.32 8.24 -6.54
N ILE A 11 4.47 8.40 -5.54
CA ILE A 11 3.08 8.74 -5.77
C ILE A 11 3.01 10.16 -6.31
N SER A 12 2.43 10.33 -7.50
CA SER A 12 2.36 11.65 -8.14
C SER A 12 0.99 11.98 -8.73
N CYS A 13 0.08 11.02 -8.81
CA CYS A 13 -1.24 11.26 -9.40
C CYS A 13 -2.25 10.22 -8.92
N ASN A 14 -3.51 10.44 -9.30
CA ASN A 14 -4.60 9.53 -8.91
C ASN A 14 -4.44 8.13 -9.49
N HIS A 15 -3.78 7.99 -10.63
CA HIS A 15 -3.53 6.68 -11.20
C HIS A 15 -2.63 5.84 -10.30
N CYS A 16 -1.65 6.49 -9.69
CA CYS A 16 -0.78 5.81 -8.72
C CYS A 16 -1.59 5.29 -7.53
N VAL A 17 -2.50 6.11 -7.03
CA VAL A 17 -3.39 5.73 -5.93
C VAL A 17 -4.20 4.49 -6.30
N MET A 18 -4.80 4.49 -7.48
CA MET A 18 -5.60 3.36 -7.95
C MET A 18 -4.76 2.10 -8.12
N HIS A 19 -3.56 2.23 -8.66
CA HIS A 19 -2.65 1.10 -8.84
C HIS A 19 -2.31 0.44 -7.51
N ILE A 20 -1.99 1.26 -6.52
CA ILE A 20 -1.63 0.76 -5.19
C ILE A 20 -2.84 0.06 -4.56
N GLN A 21 -4.00 0.67 -4.61
CA GLN A 21 -5.21 0.07 -4.05
C GLN A 21 -5.54 -1.25 -4.72
N LYS A 22 -5.48 -1.30 -6.04
CA LYS A 22 -5.79 -2.52 -6.79
C LYS A 22 -4.77 -3.63 -6.55
N ALA A 23 -3.53 -3.26 -6.25
CA ALA A 23 -2.49 -4.23 -5.99
C ALA A 23 -2.61 -4.81 -4.57
N LEU A 24 -3.02 -4.00 -3.61
CA LEU A 24 -3.06 -4.42 -2.21
C LEU A 24 -4.41 -4.99 -1.79
N GLN A 25 -5.52 -4.46 -2.29
CA GLN A 25 -6.85 -4.90 -1.89
C GLN A 25 -7.12 -6.39 -2.10
N PRO A 26 -6.71 -7.00 -3.23
CA PRO A 26 -6.95 -8.43 -3.42
C PRO A 26 -6.13 -9.34 -2.52
N LEU A 27 -5.15 -8.82 -1.82
CA LEU A 27 -4.32 -9.64 -0.95
C LEU A 27 -5.14 -10.14 0.24
N GLU A 28 -5.00 -11.42 0.53
CA GLU A 28 -5.69 -12.01 1.65
C GLU A 28 -5.18 -11.42 2.96
N GLY A 29 -6.09 -11.00 3.82
CA GLY A 29 -5.76 -10.37 5.09
C GLY A 29 -5.76 -8.85 5.07
N VAL A 30 -5.74 -8.24 3.90
CA VAL A 30 -5.81 -6.78 3.78
C VAL A 30 -7.27 -6.34 3.94
N LYS A 31 -7.52 -5.48 4.91
CA LYS A 31 -8.87 -4.99 5.21
C LYS A 31 -9.15 -3.63 4.59
N LYS A 32 -8.16 -2.76 4.58
CA LYS A 32 -8.34 -1.41 4.06
C LYS A 32 -7.02 -0.87 3.55
N VAL A 33 -7.10 -0.11 2.46
CA VAL A 33 -5.95 0.58 1.89
C VAL A 33 -6.31 2.04 1.69
N ASP A 34 -5.58 2.92 2.35
CA ASP A 34 -5.71 4.37 2.19
C ASP A 34 -4.44 4.93 1.59
N VAL A 35 -4.57 5.74 0.56
CA VAL A 35 -3.44 6.41 -0.06
C VAL A 35 -3.62 7.90 0.07
N ASP A 36 -2.63 8.58 0.62
CA ASP A 36 -2.63 10.02 0.76
C ASP A 36 -1.73 10.61 -0.33
N LEU A 37 -2.34 11.20 -1.33
CA LEU A 37 -1.61 11.80 -2.44
C LEU A 37 -0.80 13.02 -1.99
N ALA A 38 -1.38 13.83 -1.13
CA ALA A 38 -0.71 15.04 -0.64
C ALA A 38 0.51 14.70 0.22
N GLY A 39 0.36 13.69 1.07
CA GLY A 39 1.46 13.24 1.94
C GLY A 39 2.34 12.19 1.32
N LYS A 40 1.97 11.69 0.13
CA LYS A 40 2.69 10.62 -0.55
C LYS A 40 2.91 9.41 0.35
N SER A 41 1.84 9.01 1.03
CA SER A 41 1.89 7.90 1.98
C SER A 41 0.76 6.91 1.73
N VAL A 42 0.98 5.68 2.16
CA VAL A 42 0.01 4.60 2.04
C VAL A 42 -0.21 4.01 3.42
N THR A 43 -1.45 4.00 3.86
CA THR A 43 -1.85 3.38 5.13
C THR A 43 -2.63 2.11 4.82
N VAL A 44 -2.20 0.99 5.38
CA VAL A 44 -2.83 -0.30 5.15
C VAL A 44 -3.28 -0.90 6.48
N GLU A 45 -4.54 -1.28 6.55
CA GLU A 45 -5.08 -2.07 7.65
C GLU A 45 -5.13 -3.53 7.21
N PHE A 46 -4.44 -4.39 7.92
CA PHE A 46 -4.34 -5.79 7.54
C PHE A 46 -4.32 -6.70 8.77
N ASP A 47 -4.56 -7.98 8.52
CA ASP A 47 -4.52 -9.02 9.52
C ASP A 47 -3.92 -10.27 8.89
N SER A 48 -3.69 -11.30 9.71
CA SER A 48 -3.19 -12.57 9.18
C SER A 48 -4.10 -13.09 8.06
N PRO A 49 -3.57 -13.67 6.99
CA PRO A 49 -2.16 -14.03 6.75
C PRO A 49 -1.30 -12.95 6.10
N ALA A 50 -1.82 -11.76 5.87
CA ALA A 50 -1.03 -10.68 5.29
C ALA A 50 0.10 -10.26 6.22
N THR A 51 1.25 -9.97 5.65
CA THR A 51 2.42 -9.52 6.39
C THR A 51 2.96 -8.22 5.83
N GLU A 52 3.69 -7.50 6.67
CA GLU A 52 4.34 -6.26 6.27
C GLU A 52 5.29 -6.48 5.10
N LEU A 53 6.07 -7.55 5.14
CA LEU A 53 7.00 -7.88 4.06
C LEU A 53 6.26 -8.10 2.74
N GLN A 54 5.12 -8.75 2.79
CA GLN A 54 4.31 -8.98 1.60
C GLN A 54 3.82 -7.67 1.01
N LEU A 55 3.35 -6.76 1.85
CA LEU A 55 2.86 -5.45 1.40
C LEU A 55 3.98 -4.64 0.75
N ARG A 56 5.15 -4.63 1.36
CA ARG A 56 6.30 -3.91 0.82
C ARG A 56 6.77 -4.51 -0.50
N ALA A 57 6.77 -5.82 -0.60
CA ALA A 57 7.15 -6.50 -1.83
C ALA A 57 6.21 -6.15 -2.99
N VAL A 58 4.91 -6.10 -2.71
CA VAL A 58 3.93 -5.73 -3.73
C VAL A 58 4.12 -4.28 -4.17
N LEU A 59 4.34 -3.38 -3.23
CA LEU A 59 4.59 -1.97 -3.56
C LEU A 59 5.81 -1.82 -4.46
N ALA A 60 6.89 -2.53 -4.15
CA ALA A 60 8.09 -2.50 -4.98
C ALA A 60 7.84 -3.08 -6.36
N GLU A 61 7.05 -4.16 -6.43
CA GLU A 61 6.77 -4.83 -7.69
C GLU A 61 5.98 -3.95 -8.66
N ILE A 62 5.07 -3.14 -8.16
CA ILE A 62 4.28 -2.26 -9.01
C ILE A 62 4.95 -0.93 -9.31
N GLY A 63 6.19 -0.74 -8.85
CA GLY A 63 6.95 0.46 -9.13
C GLY A 63 6.82 1.58 -8.11
N TYR A 64 6.26 1.29 -6.95
CA TYR A 64 6.08 2.27 -5.87
C TYR A 64 6.71 1.77 -4.57
N PRO A 65 8.02 1.60 -4.55
CA PRO A 65 8.67 1.07 -3.35
C PRO A 65 8.52 2.00 -2.16
N ALA A 66 8.30 1.41 -1.01
CA ALA A 66 8.25 2.17 0.23
C ALA A 66 9.64 2.71 0.57
N ALA A 67 9.67 3.94 1.00
CA ALA A 67 10.92 4.57 1.41
C ALA A 67 11.33 4.14 2.82
#